data_3f8f2a927f6fad6d7edd9d6c296ef5d0
#
_entry.id   3f8f2a927f6fad6d7edd9d6c296ef5d0
#
_cell.length_a   1.000
_cell.length_b   1.000
_cell.length_c   1.000
_cell.angle_alpha   90.00
_cell.angle_beta   90.00
_cell.angle_gamma   90.00
#
_symmetry.space_group_name_H-M   'P 1'
#
loop_
_entity.id
_entity.type
_entity.pdbx_description
1 polymer ?
#
loop_
_entity_poly.entity_id
_entity_poly.type
_entity_poly.pdbx_seq_one_letter_code
_entity_poly.pdbx_strand_id
1 'polypeptide(L)'
;MNQTAEDSKRASSLPLHQKTTREIAGHTCTIYVQEQPAFLLIQPADANDLREMDLEVEAIAQATGARFVLVAAHIARWFDELPPWDAPPVFGKRPFGHGAPVTLQSILDIIDHLRSSGLVSSPDCPTILGGYSLAGLFALWAGYQHPFDGIVAASPSIWYPQWLDYAALHSPLSAAFYLSLGDREARSRTPIMTTVSQCIRRQHDLLIASSTPSTLEWNEGNHFQDNGLRTAKGFAWVINRIQTP
;
A
#
# COMPACT_ATOMS: atom_id res chain seq x y z
N MET A 1 -37.15 17.32 -36.20
CA MET A 1 -35.70 17.59 -35.95
C MET A 1 -35.55 18.09 -34.53
N ASN A 2 -35.35 17.20 -33.56
CA ASN A 2 -34.91 17.50 -32.17
C ASN A 2 -34.80 16.18 -31.42
N GLN A 3 -33.74 15.41 -31.75
CA GLN A 3 -33.46 14.14 -31.07
C GLN A 3 -31.95 13.92 -30.90
N THR A 4 -31.16 15.00 -30.72
CA THR A 4 -29.69 14.93 -30.63
C THR A 4 -29.10 15.65 -29.41
N ALA A 5 -29.87 15.85 -28.33
CA ALA A 5 -29.37 16.58 -27.16
C ALA A 5 -29.48 15.83 -25.80
N GLU A 6 -29.95 14.58 -25.78
CA GLU A 6 -30.10 13.81 -24.51
C GLU A 6 -29.09 12.70 -24.29
N ASP A 7 -28.23 12.35 -25.24
CA ASP A 7 -27.25 11.26 -25.10
C ASP A 7 -25.89 11.66 -24.48
N SER A 8 -25.71 12.91 -24.04
CA SER A 8 -24.43 13.41 -23.53
C SER A 8 -24.32 13.51 -22.00
N LYS A 9 -25.21 12.87 -21.22
CA LYS A 9 -25.18 12.91 -19.74
C LYS A 9 -25.34 11.55 -19.08
N ARG A 10 -24.74 10.50 -19.60
CA ARG A 10 -24.37 9.35 -18.78
C ARG A 10 -22.87 9.44 -18.45
N ALA A 11 -22.49 10.40 -17.61
CA ALA A 11 -21.33 10.21 -16.76
C ALA A 11 -21.66 8.98 -15.91
N SER A 12 -21.01 7.84 -16.19
CA SER A 12 -21.12 6.64 -15.38
C SER A 12 -20.61 7.02 -13.99
N SER A 13 -21.52 7.29 -13.05
CA SER A 13 -21.14 7.40 -11.64
C SER A 13 -20.54 6.05 -11.25
N LEU A 14 -19.25 6.04 -10.90
CA LEU A 14 -18.62 4.87 -10.31
C LEU A 14 -19.47 4.39 -9.13
N PRO A 15 -19.70 3.08 -8.97
CA PRO A 15 -20.50 2.57 -7.87
C PRO A 15 -19.89 3.00 -6.54
N LEU A 16 -20.71 3.61 -5.67
CA LEU A 16 -20.29 4.07 -4.36
C LEU A 16 -19.79 2.88 -3.52
N HIS A 17 -18.66 3.05 -2.85
CA HIS A 17 -18.17 2.09 -1.86
C HIS A 17 -19.04 2.16 -0.60
N GLN A 18 -19.42 0.99 -0.09
CA GLN A 18 -19.98 0.90 1.26
C GLN A 18 -18.81 0.90 2.25
N LYS A 19 -18.83 1.86 3.19
CA LYS A 19 -17.83 1.99 4.25
C LYS A 19 -18.38 1.40 5.55
N THR A 20 -17.63 0.48 6.15
CA THR A 20 -17.96 -0.11 7.47
C THR A 20 -16.69 -0.25 8.30
N THR A 21 -16.84 -0.21 9.64
CA THR A 21 -15.73 -0.54 10.55
C THR A 21 -16.16 -1.73 11.41
N ARG A 22 -15.32 -2.74 11.51
CA ARG A 22 -15.58 -3.96 12.29
C ARG A 22 -14.28 -4.60 12.77
N GLU A 23 -14.40 -5.50 13.74
CA GLU A 23 -13.30 -6.36 14.17
C GLU A 23 -13.17 -7.58 13.24
N ILE A 24 -11.96 -7.82 12.73
CA ILE A 24 -11.60 -9.01 11.94
C ILE A 24 -10.28 -9.55 12.48
N ALA A 25 -10.24 -10.83 12.82
CA ALA A 25 -9.04 -11.51 13.34
C ALA A 25 -8.37 -10.76 14.51
N GLY A 26 -9.18 -10.11 15.36
CA GLY A 26 -8.70 -9.34 16.51
C GLY A 26 -8.17 -7.94 16.19
N HIS A 27 -8.39 -7.45 14.95
CA HIS A 27 -7.99 -6.11 14.52
C HIS A 27 -9.21 -5.28 14.10
N THR A 28 -9.23 -4.02 14.52
CA THR A 28 -10.19 -3.06 13.98
C THR A 28 -9.84 -2.78 12.51
N CYS A 29 -10.81 -2.99 11.62
CA CYS A 29 -10.64 -2.78 10.18
C CYS A 29 -11.69 -1.81 9.65
N THR A 30 -11.28 -0.79 8.92
CA THR A 30 -12.18 0.02 8.08
C THR A 30 -12.21 -0.57 6.69
N ILE A 31 -13.39 -0.92 6.21
CA ILE A 31 -13.61 -1.66 4.95
C ILE A 31 -14.40 -0.80 4.00
N TYR A 32 -13.91 -0.68 2.79
CA TYR A 32 -14.58 -0.07 1.64
C TYR A 32 -14.86 -1.17 0.63
N VAL A 33 -16.12 -1.46 0.36
CA VAL A 33 -16.50 -2.58 -0.50
C VAL A 33 -17.46 -2.14 -1.60
N GLN A 34 -17.23 -2.63 -2.81
CA GLN A 34 -18.15 -2.60 -3.94
C GLN A 34 -18.74 -4.01 -4.16
N GLU A 35 -19.85 -4.10 -4.85
CA GLU A 35 -20.44 -5.38 -5.25
C GLU A 35 -19.50 -6.15 -6.18
N GLN A 36 -19.34 -7.44 -5.93
CA GLN A 36 -18.50 -8.35 -6.73
C GLN A 36 -17.07 -7.80 -6.95
N PRO A 37 -16.28 -7.57 -5.90
CA PRO A 37 -14.94 -7.04 -6.04
C PRO A 37 -14.03 -8.00 -6.80
N ALA A 38 -13.27 -7.46 -7.75
CA ALA A 38 -12.29 -8.18 -8.55
C ALA A 38 -10.88 -8.15 -7.93
N PHE A 39 -10.65 -7.29 -6.93
CA PHE A 39 -9.37 -7.11 -6.24
C PHE A 39 -9.58 -6.96 -4.73
N LEU A 40 -8.65 -7.51 -3.96
CA LEU A 40 -8.52 -7.28 -2.53
C LEU A 40 -7.30 -6.38 -2.28
N LEU A 41 -7.55 -5.17 -1.80
CA LEU A 41 -6.54 -4.21 -1.39
C LEU A 41 -6.50 -4.17 0.13
N ILE A 42 -5.32 -4.22 0.71
CA ILE A 42 -5.16 -4.17 2.16
C ILE A 42 -3.95 -3.30 2.52
N GLN A 43 -4.09 -2.50 3.57
CA GLN A 43 -2.98 -1.72 4.11
C GLN A 43 -3.09 -1.51 5.62
N PRO A 44 -1.97 -1.56 6.34
CA PRO A 44 -1.88 -1.03 7.69
C PRO A 44 -2.11 0.48 7.67
N ALA A 45 -2.91 1.01 8.58
CA ALA A 45 -3.26 2.42 8.62
C ALA A 45 -3.24 2.98 10.04
N ASP A 46 -2.72 4.19 10.20
CA ASP A 46 -2.87 4.98 11.41
C ASP A 46 -4.04 5.99 11.28
N ALA A 47 -4.22 6.84 12.30
CA ALA A 47 -5.28 7.85 12.30
C ALA A 47 -5.09 8.92 11.20
N ASN A 48 -3.87 9.13 10.68
CA ASN A 48 -3.61 10.08 9.61
C ASN A 48 -4.01 9.47 8.27
N ASP A 49 -3.62 8.22 8.03
CA ASP A 49 -3.98 7.48 6.83
C ASP A 49 -5.50 7.35 6.72
N LEU A 50 -6.19 7.02 7.82
CA LEU A 50 -7.65 6.91 7.85
C LEU A 50 -8.40 8.21 7.50
N ARG A 51 -7.79 9.38 7.71
CA ARG A 51 -8.39 10.66 7.28
C ARG A 51 -8.32 10.88 5.77
N GLU A 52 -7.31 10.35 5.12
CA GLU A 52 -7.10 10.44 3.67
C GLU A 52 -7.78 9.29 2.90
N MET A 53 -8.27 8.26 3.60
CA MET A 53 -8.73 7.00 3.01
C MET A 53 -9.92 7.16 2.05
N ASP A 54 -10.88 8.05 2.33
CA ASP A 54 -12.02 8.26 1.44
C ASP A 54 -11.54 8.82 0.09
N LEU A 55 -10.59 9.76 0.10
CA LEU A 55 -9.97 10.32 -1.09
C LEU A 55 -9.11 9.28 -1.84
N GLU A 56 -8.37 8.45 -1.10
CA GLU A 56 -7.56 7.37 -1.66
C GLU A 56 -8.43 6.36 -2.42
N VAL A 57 -9.51 5.88 -1.80
CA VAL A 57 -10.45 4.93 -2.40
C VAL A 57 -11.09 5.50 -3.67
N GLU A 58 -11.52 6.76 -3.63
CA GLU A 58 -12.09 7.44 -4.80
C GLU A 58 -11.06 7.55 -5.93
N ALA A 59 -9.82 7.92 -5.63
CA ALA A 59 -8.75 8.06 -6.61
C ALA A 59 -8.40 6.71 -7.27
N ILE A 60 -8.35 5.60 -6.51
CA ILE A 60 -8.15 4.25 -7.06
C ILE A 60 -9.28 3.91 -8.03
N ALA A 61 -10.55 4.12 -7.61
CA ALA A 61 -11.71 3.80 -8.42
C ALA A 61 -11.73 4.59 -9.73
N GLN A 62 -11.43 5.89 -9.68
CA GLN A 62 -11.36 6.76 -10.86
C GLN A 62 -10.23 6.36 -11.82
N ALA A 63 -9.06 6.00 -11.28
CA ALA A 63 -7.89 5.67 -12.10
C ALA A 63 -7.96 4.30 -12.78
N THR A 64 -8.75 3.36 -12.23
CA THR A 64 -8.76 1.97 -12.70
C THR A 64 -10.11 1.54 -13.30
N GLY A 65 -11.20 2.14 -12.88
CA GLY A 65 -12.55 1.64 -13.16
C GLY A 65 -12.83 0.24 -12.57
N ALA A 66 -11.89 -0.31 -11.80
CA ALA A 66 -11.99 -1.64 -11.21
C ALA A 66 -12.93 -1.65 -10.00
N ARG A 67 -13.55 -2.80 -9.77
CA ARG A 67 -14.29 -3.07 -8.52
C ARG A 67 -13.34 -3.74 -7.54
N PHE A 68 -13.27 -3.24 -6.33
CA PHE A 68 -12.39 -3.78 -5.30
C PHE A 68 -13.01 -3.69 -3.90
N VAL A 69 -12.44 -4.45 -2.99
CA VAL A 69 -12.56 -4.21 -1.55
C VAL A 69 -11.22 -3.67 -1.06
N LEU A 70 -11.24 -2.57 -0.31
CA LEU A 70 -10.07 -2.05 0.39
C LEU A 70 -10.28 -2.18 1.89
N VAL A 71 -9.29 -2.75 2.57
CA VAL A 71 -9.27 -2.91 4.03
C VAL A 71 -8.10 -2.14 4.62
N ALA A 72 -8.42 -1.14 5.43
CA ALA A 72 -7.46 -0.47 6.29
C ALA A 72 -7.41 -1.17 7.65
N ALA A 73 -6.35 -1.92 7.92
CA ALA A 73 -6.10 -2.56 9.20
C ALA A 73 -5.50 -1.53 10.18
N HIS A 74 -6.20 -1.23 11.28
CA HIS A 74 -5.76 -0.20 12.22
C HIS A 74 -4.55 -0.68 13.02
N ILE A 75 -3.49 0.10 13.02
CA ILE A 75 -2.25 -0.15 13.78
C ILE A 75 -2.18 0.79 14.98
N ALA A 76 -2.19 0.22 16.18
CA ALA A 76 -2.17 1.00 17.41
C ALA A 76 -0.77 1.46 17.82
N ARG A 77 0.24 0.63 17.57
CA ARG A 77 1.63 0.87 18.01
C ARG A 77 2.56 0.90 16.79
N TRP A 78 2.44 1.97 15.99
CA TRP A 78 3.07 2.15 14.69
C TRP A 78 4.56 1.77 14.65
N PHE A 79 5.35 2.25 15.63
CA PHE A 79 6.79 2.00 15.71
C PHE A 79 7.15 0.63 16.31
N ASP A 80 6.20 -0.11 16.85
CA ASP A 80 6.43 -1.44 17.42
C ASP A 80 5.98 -2.55 16.47
N GLU A 81 4.84 -2.34 15.76
CA GLU A 81 4.12 -3.38 15.03
C GLU A 81 4.54 -3.50 13.56
N LEU A 82 5.00 -2.41 12.94
CA LEU A 82 5.37 -2.41 11.52
C LEU A 82 6.84 -2.70 11.22
N PRO A 83 7.81 -2.40 12.10
CA PRO A 83 9.21 -2.62 11.77
C PRO A 83 9.56 -4.10 11.71
N PRO A 84 10.42 -4.51 10.75
CA PRO A 84 10.83 -5.91 10.59
C PRO A 84 11.81 -6.41 11.66
N TRP A 85 12.57 -5.50 12.28
CA TRP A 85 13.52 -5.76 13.38
C TRP A 85 13.73 -4.51 14.22
N ASP A 86 14.36 -4.69 15.39
CA ASP A 86 14.67 -3.58 16.27
C ASP A 86 15.66 -2.60 15.64
N ALA A 87 15.42 -1.31 15.86
CA ALA A 87 16.34 -0.26 15.45
C ALA A 87 16.34 0.91 16.44
N PRO A 88 17.45 1.65 16.54
CA PRO A 88 17.54 2.82 17.40
C PRO A 88 16.55 3.91 16.97
N PRO A 89 16.18 4.82 17.90
CA PRO A 89 15.25 5.91 17.58
C PRO A 89 15.86 6.85 16.53
N VAL A 90 15.02 7.22 15.57
CA VAL A 90 15.31 8.28 14.57
C VAL A 90 14.54 9.54 14.89
N PHE A 91 13.36 9.39 15.46
CA PHE A 91 12.49 10.49 15.87
C PHE A 91 12.28 10.45 17.39
N GLY A 92 12.73 11.48 18.10
CA GLY A 92 12.60 11.54 19.55
C GLY A 92 13.43 10.46 20.27
N LYS A 93 12.82 9.78 21.27
CA LYS A 93 13.51 8.81 22.14
C LYS A 93 12.97 7.36 22.00
N ARG A 94 11.90 7.17 21.22
CA ARG A 94 11.26 5.86 21.06
C ARG A 94 12.01 5.03 20.03
N PRO A 95 12.54 3.85 20.40
CA PRO A 95 13.13 2.92 19.43
C PRO A 95 12.04 2.28 18.57
N PHE A 96 12.45 1.64 17.50
CA PHE A 96 11.60 0.76 16.69
C PHE A 96 11.62 -0.64 17.26
N GLY A 97 10.46 -1.31 17.21
CA GLY A 97 10.31 -2.71 17.58
C GLY A 97 10.53 -3.66 16.40
N HIS A 98 9.99 -4.89 16.53
CA HIS A 98 10.15 -5.97 15.55
C HIS A 98 8.83 -6.71 15.27
N GLY A 99 7.70 -6.01 15.32
CA GLY A 99 6.37 -6.61 15.25
C GLY A 99 5.89 -7.02 13.85
N ALA A 100 6.63 -6.69 12.79
CA ALA A 100 6.21 -6.98 11.42
C ALA A 100 5.80 -8.45 11.16
N PRO A 101 6.48 -9.50 11.70
CA PRO A 101 6.03 -10.88 11.50
C PRO A 101 4.63 -11.15 12.08
N VAL A 102 4.31 -10.59 13.25
CA VAL A 102 2.99 -10.74 13.87
C VAL A 102 1.94 -9.96 13.07
N THR A 103 2.27 -8.74 12.65
CA THR A 103 1.39 -7.92 11.82
C THR A 103 1.12 -8.59 10.46
N LEU A 104 2.14 -9.19 9.83
CA LEU A 104 1.94 -9.95 8.59
C LEU A 104 0.97 -11.12 8.80
N GLN A 105 1.14 -11.90 9.88
CA GLN A 105 0.20 -12.99 10.18
C GLN A 105 -1.23 -12.45 10.36
N SER A 106 -1.41 -11.35 11.08
CA SER A 106 -2.71 -10.71 11.23
C SER A 106 -3.33 -10.25 9.90
N ILE A 107 -2.51 -9.71 8.99
CA ILE A 107 -2.95 -9.36 7.64
C ILE A 107 -3.40 -10.60 6.86
N LEU A 108 -2.68 -11.71 6.96
CA LEU A 108 -3.06 -12.97 6.31
C LEU A 108 -4.36 -13.53 6.90
N ASP A 109 -4.53 -13.48 8.23
CA ASP A 109 -5.76 -13.92 8.90
C ASP A 109 -6.97 -13.04 8.49
N ILE A 110 -6.77 -11.74 8.28
CA ILE A 110 -7.79 -10.84 7.74
C ILE A 110 -8.15 -11.24 6.30
N ILE A 111 -7.17 -11.51 5.43
CA ILE A 111 -7.38 -11.96 4.05
C ILE A 111 -8.21 -13.25 4.03
N ASP A 112 -7.84 -14.24 4.84
CA ASP A 112 -8.54 -15.52 4.92
C ASP A 112 -9.99 -15.36 5.42
N HIS A 113 -10.20 -14.48 6.40
CA HIS A 113 -11.54 -14.13 6.86
C HIS A 113 -12.40 -13.50 5.75
N LEU A 114 -11.84 -12.56 4.99
CA LEU A 114 -12.57 -11.89 3.89
C LEU A 114 -12.94 -12.87 2.78
N ARG A 115 -12.03 -13.80 2.45
CA ARG A 115 -12.28 -14.87 1.46
C ARG A 115 -13.37 -15.84 1.96
N SER A 116 -13.29 -16.26 3.22
CA SER A 116 -14.26 -17.22 3.79
C SER A 116 -15.64 -16.61 4.06
N SER A 117 -15.73 -15.30 4.31
CA SER A 117 -16.99 -14.58 4.56
C SER A 117 -17.81 -14.27 3.31
N GLY A 118 -17.27 -14.53 2.11
CA GLY A 118 -17.92 -14.23 0.83
C GLY A 118 -17.88 -12.73 0.45
N LEU A 119 -17.14 -11.89 1.18
CA LEU A 119 -16.90 -10.50 0.80
C LEU A 119 -16.07 -10.39 -0.47
N VAL A 120 -15.25 -11.41 -0.75
CA VAL A 120 -14.48 -11.56 -1.98
C VAL A 120 -15.07 -12.73 -2.75
N SER A 121 -15.51 -12.49 -3.98
CA SER A 121 -16.32 -13.45 -4.75
C SER A 121 -15.53 -14.66 -5.28
N SER A 122 -14.19 -14.57 -5.32
CA SER A 122 -13.32 -15.63 -5.80
C SER A 122 -12.16 -15.88 -4.83
N PRO A 123 -11.82 -17.13 -4.53
CA PRO A 123 -10.60 -17.45 -3.77
C PRO A 123 -9.32 -16.97 -4.47
N ASP A 124 -9.36 -16.86 -5.81
CA ASP A 124 -8.25 -16.41 -6.65
C ASP A 124 -8.25 -14.89 -6.88
N CYS A 125 -9.05 -14.14 -6.11
CA CYS A 125 -9.06 -12.68 -6.20
C CYS A 125 -7.68 -12.13 -5.88
N PRO A 126 -7.04 -11.39 -6.82
CA PRO A 126 -5.72 -10.82 -6.61
C PRO A 126 -5.66 -9.95 -5.35
N THR A 127 -4.63 -10.18 -4.55
CA THR A 127 -4.41 -9.48 -3.28
C THR A 127 -3.21 -8.56 -3.37
N ILE A 128 -3.44 -7.28 -3.11
CA ILE A 128 -2.41 -6.23 -3.17
C ILE A 128 -2.24 -5.65 -1.77
N LEU A 129 -1.01 -5.74 -1.24
CA LEU A 129 -0.64 -5.13 0.03
C LEU A 129 0.01 -3.77 -0.22
N GLY A 130 -0.49 -2.73 0.44
CA GLY A 130 0.03 -1.38 0.31
C GLY A 130 0.34 -0.71 1.63
N GLY A 131 0.96 0.47 1.55
CA GLY A 131 1.16 1.34 2.69
C GLY A 131 2.03 2.56 2.40
N TYR A 132 1.91 3.53 3.29
CA TYR A 132 2.68 4.77 3.27
C TYR A 132 3.75 4.77 4.37
N SER A 133 4.89 5.39 4.13
CA SER A 133 5.94 5.60 5.15
C SER A 133 6.42 4.28 5.78
N LEU A 134 6.23 4.10 7.08
CA LEU A 134 6.62 2.86 7.77
C LEU A 134 5.74 1.66 7.36
N ALA A 135 4.46 1.89 7.04
CA ALA A 135 3.61 0.88 6.44
C ALA A 135 4.06 0.52 5.01
N GLY A 136 4.66 1.47 4.28
CA GLY A 136 5.30 1.19 3.00
C GLY A 136 6.56 0.33 3.14
N LEU A 137 7.36 0.53 4.19
CA LEU A 137 8.48 -0.36 4.52
C LEU A 137 7.97 -1.76 4.91
N PHE A 138 6.91 -1.82 5.73
CA PHE A 138 6.27 -3.08 6.09
C PHE A 138 5.77 -3.84 4.85
N ALA A 139 5.08 -3.15 3.94
CA ALA A 139 4.60 -3.76 2.70
C ALA A 139 5.76 -4.31 1.84
N LEU A 140 6.85 -3.53 1.71
CA LEU A 140 8.07 -4.01 1.04
C LEU A 140 8.60 -5.28 1.69
N TRP A 141 8.82 -5.27 3.01
CA TRP A 141 9.32 -6.42 3.75
C TRP A 141 8.38 -7.62 3.60
N ALA A 142 7.08 -7.43 3.73
CA ALA A 142 6.07 -8.48 3.57
C ALA A 142 6.12 -9.11 2.16
N GLY A 143 6.42 -8.32 1.12
CA GLY A 143 6.60 -8.80 -0.25
C GLY A 143 7.82 -9.72 -0.44
N TYR A 144 8.76 -9.75 0.50
CA TYR A 144 9.85 -10.72 0.57
C TYR A 144 9.51 -11.94 1.46
N GLN A 145 8.39 -11.90 2.22
CA GLN A 145 7.96 -13.00 3.10
C GLN A 145 6.82 -13.82 2.51
N HIS A 146 5.95 -13.18 1.71
CA HIS A 146 4.72 -13.80 1.20
C HIS A 146 4.46 -13.38 -0.24
N PRO A 147 3.94 -14.28 -1.11
CA PRO A 147 3.64 -13.97 -2.52
C PRO A 147 2.29 -13.23 -2.65
N PHE A 148 2.32 -11.92 -2.55
CA PHE A 148 1.20 -11.06 -2.96
C PHE A 148 1.21 -10.85 -4.48
N ASP A 149 0.05 -10.56 -5.09
CA ASP A 149 -0.04 -10.21 -6.51
C ASP A 149 0.58 -8.83 -6.79
N GLY A 150 0.68 -7.99 -5.77
CA GLY A 150 1.41 -6.73 -5.86
C GLY A 150 1.68 -6.08 -4.51
N ILE A 151 2.73 -5.28 -4.48
CA ILE A 151 3.17 -4.48 -3.34
C ILE A 151 3.15 -3.01 -3.72
N VAL A 152 2.55 -2.18 -2.87
CA VAL A 152 2.54 -0.72 -2.98
C VAL A 152 3.31 -0.13 -1.82
N ALA A 153 4.48 0.44 -2.10
CA ALA A 153 5.31 1.12 -1.12
C ALA A 153 5.39 2.61 -1.46
N ALA A 154 4.43 3.38 -0.98
CA ALA A 154 4.37 4.81 -1.19
C ALA A 154 5.21 5.54 -0.14
N SER A 155 6.19 6.34 -0.60
CA SER A 155 7.13 7.08 0.27
C SER A 155 7.67 6.24 1.44
N PRO A 156 8.13 4.99 1.20
CA PRO A 156 8.47 4.06 2.27
C PRO A 156 9.63 4.58 3.13
N SER A 157 9.66 4.20 4.40
CA SER A 157 10.79 4.44 5.30
C SER A 157 12.03 3.61 4.89
N ILE A 158 12.41 3.72 3.62
CA ILE A 158 13.44 2.91 2.95
C ILE A 158 14.86 3.14 3.48
N TRP A 159 15.06 4.21 4.25
CA TRP A 159 16.26 4.52 5.01
C TRP A 159 16.44 3.66 6.25
N TYR A 160 15.49 2.76 6.55
CA TYR A 160 15.50 1.92 7.75
C TYR A 160 16.81 1.13 7.86
N PRO A 161 17.44 1.08 9.07
CA PRO A 161 18.74 0.42 9.23
C PRO A 161 18.73 -1.02 8.72
N GLN A 162 19.76 -1.41 7.99
CA GLN A 162 19.97 -2.76 7.43
C GLN A 162 18.95 -3.18 6.34
N TRP A 163 17.98 -2.34 5.98
CA TRP A 163 16.97 -2.71 5.01
C TRP A 163 17.56 -3.09 3.63
N LEU A 164 18.46 -2.27 3.10
CA LEU A 164 19.05 -2.54 1.78
C LEU A 164 19.97 -3.74 1.76
N ASP A 165 20.66 -4.02 2.88
CA ASP A 165 21.47 -5.22 3.04
C ASP A 165 20.56 -6.46 3.04
N TYR A 166 19.45 -6.40 3.77
CA TYR A 166 18.44 -7.45 3.78
C TYR A 166 17.89 -7.69 2.36
N ALA A 167 17.44 -6.64 1.67
CA ALA A 167 16.87 -6.74 0.33
C ALA A 167 17.88 -7.26 -0.71
N ALA A 168 19.17 -6.99 -0.54
CA ALA A 168 20.23 -7.50 -1.42
C ALA A 168 20.51 -9.00 -1.24
N LEU A 169 20.20 -9.56 -0.07
CA LEU A 169 20.46 -10.97 0.28
C LEU A 169 19.24 -11.87 0.08
N HIS A 170 18.07 -11.31 -0.16
CA HIS A 170 16.80 -12.06 -0.28
C HIS A 170 16.13 -11.79 -1.62
N SER A 171 15.44 -12.77 -2.13
CA SER A 171 14.63 -12.61 -3.36
C SER A 171 13.21 -12.19 -3.01
N PRO A 172 12.62 -11.21 -3.73
CA PRO A 172 11.22 -10.86 -3.57
C PRO A 172 10.33 -12.04 -3.99
N LEU A 173 9.24 -12.26 -3.24
CA LEU A 173 8.26 -13.32 -3.50
C LEU A 173 7.01 -12.80 -4.22
N SER A 174 6.67 -11.52 -4.03
CA SER A 174 5.49 -10.91 -4.65
C SER A 174 5.71 -10.60 -6.13
N ALA A 175 4.60 -10.59 -6.90
CA ALA A 175 4.64 -10.57 -8.36
C ALA A 175 5.01 -9.22 -8.97
N ALA A 176 4.72 -8.09 -8.29
CA ALA A 176 5.02 -6.75 -8.77
C ALA A 176 5.21 -5.76 -7.61
N PHE A 177 6.03 -4.73 -7.82
CA PHE A 177 6.33 -3.71 -6.81
C PHE A 177 6.19 -2.31 -7.37
N TYR A 178 5.33 -1.50 -6.77
CA TYR A 178 5.28 -0.07 -6.98
C TYR A 178 6.05 0.64 -5.86
N LEU A 179 6.98 1.49 -6.25
CA LEU A 179 7.71 2.37 -5.36
C LEU A 179 7.40 3.83 -5.71
N SER A 180 7.26 4.70 -4.73
CA SER A 180 7.23 6.13 -4.98
C SER A 180 7.93 6.94 -3.91
N LEU A 181 8.33 8.17 -4.25
CA LEU A 181 8.94 9.11 -3.32
C LEU A 181 8.62 10.55 -3.72
N GLY A 182 8.46 11.43 -2.75
CA GLY A 182 8.42 12.86 -3.01
C GLY A 182 9.80 13.43 -3.36
N ASP A 183 9.87 14.32 -4.36
CA ASP A 183 11.12 14.89 -4.88
C ASP A 183 11.87 15.78 -3.86
N ARG A 184 11.18 16.16 -2.77
CA ARG A 184 11.74 16.99 -1.69
C ARG A 184 11.93 16.25 -0.36
N GLU A 185 11.67 14.95 -0.29
CA GLU A 185 11.77 14.18 0.97
C GLU A 185 13.20 14.08 1.51
N ALA A 186 14.19 14.02 0.63
CA ALA A 186 15.60 14.06 1.03
C ALA A 186 16.05 15.43 1.60
N ARG A 187 15.23 16.49 1.50
CA ARG A 187 15.51 17.81 2.11
C ARG A 187 15.13 17.81 3.59
N SER A 188 15.57 16.82 4.33
CA SER A 188 15.30 16.65 5.76
C SER A 188 16.44 17.18 6.62
N ARG A 189 16.11 17.64 7.85
CA ARG A 189 17.10 17.97 8.88
C ARG A 189 17.62 16.73 9.62
N THR A 190 16.95 15.59 9.48
CA THR A 190 17.33 14.32 10.08
C THR A 190 18.33 13.61 9.15
N PRO A 191 19.59 13.41 9.54
CA PRO A 191 20.66 12.97 8.63
C PRO A 191 20.33 11.69 7.86
N ILE A 192 19.79 10.67 8.52
CA ILE A 192 19.45 9.40 7.86
C ILE A 192 18.39 9.57 6.77
N MET A 193 17.45 10.51 6.95
CA MET A 193 16.39 10.76 5.95
C MET A 193 16.93 11.46 4.70
N THR A 194 18.08 12.11 4.76
CA THR A 194 18.68 12.71 3.55
C THR A 194 19.12 11.67 2.54
N THR A 195 19.25 10.42 2.96
CA THR A 195 19.64 9.28 2.10
C THR A 195 18.46 8.64 1.36
N VAL A 196 17.21 9.03 1.68
CA VAL A 196 16.00 8.32 1.21
C VAL A 196 15.94 8.20 -0.32
N SER A 197 16.34 9.26 -1.05
CA SER A 197 16.35 9.24 -2.52
C SER A 197 17.37 8.24 -3.10
N GLN A 198 18.51 8.06 -2.45
CA GLN A 198 19.51 7.06 -2.85
C GLN A 198 19.01 5.65 -2.47
N CYS A 199 18.45 5.50 -1.29
CA CYS A 199 17.94 4.22 -0.80
C CYS A 199 16.84 3.67 -1.71
N ILE A 200 15.85 4.50 -2.13
CA ILE A 200 14.76 4.02 -2.97
C ILE A 200 15.21 3.65 -4.39
N ARG A 201 16.19 4.39 -4.95
CA ARG A 201 16.81 4.01 -6.24
C ARG A 201 17.51 2.66 -6.12
N ARG A 202 18.30 2.47 -5.05
CA ARG A 202 18.98 1.20 -4.81
C ARG A 202 18.00 0.04 -4.65
N GLN A 203 16.88 0.24 -3.93
CA GLN A 203 15.82 -0.76 -3.83
C GLN A 203 15.23 -1.11 -5.20
N HIS A 204 14.95 -0.11 -6.02
CA HIS A 204 14.44 -0.33 -7.37
C HIS A 204 15.43 -1.09 -8.24
N ASP A 205 16.73 -0.75 -8.17
CA ASP A 205 17.80 -1.47 -8.88
C ASP A 205 17.86 -2.95 -8.48
N LEU A 206 17.66 -3.26 -7.18
CA LEU A 206 17.62 -4.65 -6.68
C LEU A 206 16.41 -5.41 -7.25
N LEU A 207 15.23 -4.78 -7.34
CA LEU A 207 14.06 -5.40 -7.96
C LEU A 207 14.26 -5.66 -9.46
N ILE A 208 14.87 -4.71 -10.18
CA ILE A 208 15.23 -4.89 -11.59
C ILE A 208 16.24 -6.04 -11.76
N ALA A 209 17.26 -6.09 -10.91
CA ALA A 209 18.29 -7.13 -10.97
C ALA A 209 17.73 -8.54 -10.70
N SER A 210 16.66 -8.65 -9.90
CA SER A 210 15.94 -9.90 -9.66
C SER A 210 14.88 -10.22 -10.75
N SER A 211 14.80 -9.41 -11.80
CA SER A 211 13.79 -9.51 -12.86
C SER A 211 12.34 -9.38 -12.33
N THR A 212 12.16 -8.75 -11.16
CA THR A 212 10.85 -8.52 -10.58
C THR A 212 10.20 -7.29 -11.21
N PRO A 213 8.98 -7.40 -11.76
CA PRO A 213 8.24 -6.28 -12.29
C PRO A 213 8.10 -5.16 -11.28
N SER A 214 8.63 -3.98 -11.61
CA SER A 214 8.63 -2.85 -10.66
C SER A 214 8.65 -1.50 -11.36
N THR A 215 8.23 -0.47 -10.64
CA THR A 215 8.32 0.93 -11.06
C THR A 215 8.75 1.81 -9.90
N LEU A 216 9.37 2.94 -10.21
CA LEU A 216 9.68 4.00 -9.24
C LEU A 216 9.13 5.32 -9.76
N GLU A 217 8.09 5.84 -9.10
CA GLU A 217 7.47 7.11 -9.41
C GLU A 217 7.97 8.23 -8.47
N TRP A 218 8.27 9.39 -9.04
CA TRP A 218 8.59 10.60 -8.30
C TRP A 218 7.37 11.51 -8.25
N ASN A 219 6.93 11.84 -7.03
CA ASN A 219 5.85 12.78 -6.80
C ASN A 219 6.40 14.16 -6.44
N GLU A 220 5.67 15.21 -6.75
CA GLU A 220 6.01 16.55 -6.26
C GLU A 220 5.80 16.62 -4.74
N GLY A 221 6.71 17.24 -4.00
CA GLY A 221 6.51 17.58 -2.61
C GLY A 221 7.36 16.81 -1.60
N ASN A 222 7.06 17.02 -0.33
CA ASN A 222 7.73 16.38 0.80
C ASN A 222 6.95 15.17 1.31
N HIS A 223 7.44 14.55 2.40
CA HIS A 223 6.87 13.34 2.99
C HIS A 223 5.43 13.48 3.53
N PHE A 224 4.94 14.68 3.77
CA PHE A 224 3.66 14.93 4.43
C PHE A 224 2.58 15.47 3.48
N GLN A 225 2.77 15.29 2.17
CA GLN A 225 1.87 15.80 1.15
C GLN A 225 1.23 14.65 0.37
N ASP A 226 -0.08 14.70 0.20
CA ASP A 226 -0.88 13.84 -0.67
C ASP A 226 -0.69 12.33 -0.40
N ASN A 227 -0.58 11.92 0.87
CA ASN A 227 -0.28 10.54 1.25
C ASN A 227 -1.27 9.55 0.63
N GLY A 228 -2.58 9.78 0.77
CA GLY A 228 -3.61 8.94 0.19
C GLY A 228 -3.54 8.90 -1.34
N LEU A 229 -3.34 10.03 -2.01
CA LEU A 229 -3.24 10.07 -3.47
C LEU A 229 -1.99 9.35 -3.99
N ARG A 230 -0.87 9.41 -3.28
CA ARG A 230 0.35 8.68 -3.66
C ARG A 230 0.19 7.18 -3.49
N THR A 231 -0.49 6.75 -2.44
CA THR A 231 -0.81 5.33 -2.22
C THR A 231 -1.81 4.85 -3.27
N ALA A 232 -2.83 5.66 -3.58
CA ALA A 232 -3.80 5.37 -4.63
C ALA A 232 -3.16 5.14 -6.00
N LYS A 233 -2.17 5.94 -6.40
CA LYS A 233 -1.42 5.74 -7.64
C LYS A 233 -0.75 4.36 -7.67
N GLY A 234 -0.20 3.92 -6.54
CA GLY A 234 0.42 2.61 -6.44
C GLY A 234 -0.57 1.47 -6.62
N PHE A 235 -1.69 1.53 -5.93
CA PHE A 235 -2.76 0.53 -6.12
C PHE A 235 -3.27 0.53 -7.57
N ALA A 236 -3.48 1.71 -8.14
CA ALA A 236 -3.93 1.84 -9.53
C ALA A 236 -2.90 1.24 -10.52
N TRP A 237 -1.60 1.47 -10.30
CA TRP A 237 -0.56 0.90 -11.16
C TRP A 237 -0.57 -0.64 -11.13
N VAL A 238 -0.67 -1.24 -9.93
CA VAL A 238 -0.70 -2.70 -9.78
C VAL A 238 -1.98 -3.29 -10.40
N ILE A 239 -3.15 -2.69 -10.13
CA ILE A 239 -4.43 -3.14 -10.69
C ILE A 239 -4.38 -3.12 -12.22
N ASN A 240 -3.97 -2.00 -12.82
CA ASN A 240 -3.88 -1.84 -14.27
C ASN A 240 -2.89 -2.85 -14.88
N ARG A 241 -1.79 -3.14 -14.20
CA ARG A 241 -0.84 -4.16 -14.63
C ARG A 241 -1.43 -5.57 -14.63
N ILE A 242 -2.24 -5.92 -13.63
CA ILE A 242 -2.92 -7.23 -13.55
C ILE A 242 -4.03 -7.34 -14.61
N GLN A 243 -4.71 -6.24 -14.91
CA GLN A 243 -5.78 -6.20 -15.93
C GLN A 243 -5.27 -6.23 -17.37
N THR A 244 -4.01 -5.87 -17.58
CA THR A 244 -3.40 -5.87 -18.93
C THR A 244 -2.54 -7.12 -19.08
N PRO A 245 -2.97 -8.11 -19.87
CA PRO A 245 -2.25 -9.36 -20.08
C PRO A 245 -0.92 -9.18 -20.83
#